data_0d2eecc5eb48796451a9ceeebdf23ede
#
_entry.id   0d2eecc5eb48796451a9ceeebdf23ede
#
_cell.length_a   1.000
_cell.length_b   1.000
_cell.length_c   1.000
_cell.angle_alpha   90.00
_cell.angle_beta   90.00
_cell.angle_gamma   90.00
#
_symmetry.space_group_name_H-M   'P 1'
#
loop_
_entity.id
_entity.type
_entity.pdbx_description
1 polymer ?
#
loop_
_entity_poly.entity_id
_entity_poly.type
_entity_poly.pdbx_seq_one_letter_code
_entity_poly.pdbx_strand_id
1 'polypeptide(L)'
;EFRRVLFRSPTAVYNQDWCQRDAFVIRLPEMYFIAAEAMLQTNKQEAVDLMNEFLMKRAIPSKENDMRITESELTIDFILDERARELCGEQIRWFDLKRTKKLVEYVKLHNMDAKDNIQEYHMLRPIPQNQLDAVTNKDEFTQNPGYTK
;
A
#
# COMPACT_ATOMS: atom_id res chain seq x y z
N GLU A 1 -4.04 19.14 8.86
CA GLU A 1 -5.51 19.03 8.99
C GLU A 1 -6.08 17.73 8.40
N PHE A 2 -5.54 17.26 7.30
CA PHE A 2 -5.94 16.00 6.65
C PHE A 2 -5.88 14.78 7.61
N ARG A 3 -4.82 14.66 8.42
CA ARG A 3 -4.71 13.62 9.45
C ARG A 3 -5.79 13.72 10.54
N ARG A 4 -6.17 14.95 10.92
CA ARG A 4 -7.23 15.17 11.92
C ARG A 4 -8.59 14.69 11.42
N VAL A 5 -8.86 14.86 10.12
CA VAL A 5 -10.16 14.51 9.53
C VAL A 5 -10.28 12.99 9.35
N LEU A 6 -9.22 12.28 8.98
CA LEU A 6 -9.27 10.84 8.70
C LEU A 6 -9.24 9.95 9.95
N PHE A 7 -8.50 10.37 10.99
CA PHE A 7 -8.20 9.47 12.11
C PHE A 7 -8.81 9.89 13.44
N ARG A 8 -9.50 11.02 13.51
CA ARG A 8 -10.12 11.47 14.74
C ARG A 8 -11.63 11.41 14.68
N SER A 9 -12.23 10.51 15.47
CA SER A 9 -13.68 10.54 15.71
C SER A 9 -14.05 11.86 16.39
N PRO A 10 -15.12 12.54 15.97
CA PRO A 10 -15.64 13.75 16.65
C PRO A 10 -16.00 13.49 18.11
N THR A 11 -16.30 12.23 18.46
CA THR A 11 -16.69 11.77 19.79
C THR A 11 -15.59 11.02 20.53
N ALA A 12 -14.38 10.89 19.94
CA ALA A 12 -13.29 10.15 20.57
C ALA A 12 -12.77 10.89 21.79
N VAL A 13 -12.74 10.20 22.93
CA VAL A 13 -12.03 10.62 24.13
C VAL A 13 -10.55 10.31 23.93
N TYR A 14 -9.67 11.13 24.52
CA TYR A 14 -8.24 10.90 24.47
C TYR A 14 -7.88 9.49 25.00
N ASN A 15 -7.03 8.75 24.27
CA ASN A 15 -6.64 7.36 24.55
C ASN A 15 -7.71 6.27 24.35
N GLN A 16 -8.72 6.47 23.52
CA GLN A 16 -9.59 5.37 23.10
C GLN A 16 -9.01 4.62 21.90
N ASP A 17 -8.96 3.29 22.00
CA ASP A 17 -8.46 2.39 20.95
C ASP A 17 -9.47 2.15 19.82
N TRP A 18 -10.69 2.60 19.97
CA TRP A 18 -11.76 2.43 18.98
C TRP A 18 -12.25 3.76 18.44
N CYS A 19 -12.59 3.76 17.16
CA CYS A 19 -13.10 4.91 16.44
C CYS A 19 -14.49 4.59 15.87
N GLN A 20 -15.44 5.52 16.01
CA GLN A 20 -16.80 5.38 15.47
C GLN A 20 -16.92 5.91 14.03
N ARG A 21 -15.82 6.39 13.45
CA ARG A 21 -15.80 6.89 12.08
C ARG A 21 -15.66 5.72 11.12
N ASP A 22 -16.44 5.76 10.03
CA ASP A 22 -16.30 4.81 8.94
C ASP A 22 -14.89 4.85 8.35
N ALA A 23 -14.34 3.67 8.07
CA ALA A 23 -13.09 3.53 7.35
C ALA A 23 -13.36 3.41 5.85
N PHE A 24 -12.53 4.06 5.04
CA PHE A 24 -12.59 3.88 3.59
C PHE A 24 -12.17 2.46 3.24
N VAL A 25 -12.99 1.77 2.45
CA VAL A 25 -12.63 0.49 1.85
C VAL A 25 -11.94 0.72 0.51
N ILE A 26 -12.54 1.57 -0.32
CA ILE A 26 -12.02 2.00 -1.62
C ILE A 26 -12.41 3.45 -1.83
N ARG A 27 -11.52 4.24 -2.43
CA ARG A 27 -11.83 5.60 -2.86
C ARG A 27 -11.24 5.90 -4.24
N LEU A 28 -11.71 6.96 -4.87
CA LEU A 28 -11.40 7.30 -6.26
C LEU A 28 -9.88 7.35 -6.58
N PRO A 29 -8.99 7.91 -5.74
CA PRO A 29 -7.55 7.87 -6.01
C PRO A 29 -6.99 6.48 -6.28
N GLU A 30 -7.50 5.46 -5.59
CA GLU A 30 -7.07 4.09 -5.84
C GLU A 30 -7.39 3.63 -7.26
N MET A 31 -8.53 4.06 -7.81
CA MET A 31 -8.90 3.74 -9.19
C MET A 31 -7.94 4.37 -10.21
N TYR A 32 -7.48 5.59 -9.97
CA TYR A 32 -6.45 6.23 -10.79
C TYR A 32 -5.15 5.42 -10.80
N PHE A 33 -4.68 4.97 -9.65
CA PHE A 33 -3.47 4.16 -9.54
C PHE A 33 -3.61 2.79 -10.19
N ILE A 34 -4.74 2.11 -10.00
CA ILE A 34 -5.01 0.81 -10.63
C ILE A 34 -5.02 0.95 -12.15
N ALA A 35 -5.71 1.97 -12.68
CA ALA A 35 -5.78 2.22 -14.10
C ALA A 35 -4.40 2.57 -14.68
N ALA A 36 -3.64 3.46 -14.03
CA ALA A 36 -2.29 3.81 -14.45
C ALA A 36 -1.35 2.60 -14.46
N GLU A 37 -1.40 1.76 -13.41
CA GLU A 37 -0.61 0.53 -13.34
C GLU A 37 -0.95 -0.46 -14.45
N ALA A 38 -2.25 -0.65 -14.74
CA ALA A 38 -2.70 -1.52 -15.83
C ALA A 38 -2.23 -1.01 -17.21
N MET A 39 -2.19 0.30 -17.40
CA MET A 39 -1.77 0.91 -18.66
C MET A 39 -0.25 1.01 -18.84
N LEU A 40 0.56 0.81 -17.80
CA LEU A 40 2.03 0.89 -17.89
C LEU A 40 2.63 0.05 -19.01
N GLN A 41 2.05 -1.11 -19.28
CA GLN A 41 2.56 -2.06 -20.28
C GLN A 41 1.83 -1.98 -21.64
N THR A 42 0.68 -1.32 -21.70
CA THR A 42 -0.17 -1.29 -22.89
C THR A 42 -0.24 0.09 -23.55
N ASN A 43 -0.41 1.14 -22.77
CA ASN A 43 -0.50 2.52 -23.25
C ASN A 43 0.09 3.48 -22.21
N LYS A 44 1.42 3.56 -22.19
CA LYS A 44 2.14 4.32 -21.18
C LYS A 44 1.84 5.82 -21.23
N GLN A 45 1.63 6.39 -22.42
CA GLN A 45 1.28 7.81 -22.55
C GLN A 45 -0.06 8.12 -21.89
N GLU A 46 -1.07 7.28 -22.08
CA GLU A 46 -2.38 7.46 -21.44
C GLU A 46 -2.28 7.31 -19.92
N ALA A 47 -1.43 6.40 -19.45
CA ALA A 47 -1.14 6.27 -18.00
C ALA A 47 -0.51 7.56 -17.44
N VAL A 48 0.42 8.18 -18.17
CA VAL A 48 1.02 9.47 -17.79
C VAL A 48 -0.02 10.58 -17.73
N ASP A 49 -0.87 10.68 -18.76
CA ASP A 49 -1.92 11.69 -18.81
C ASP A 49 -2.91 11.54 -17.65
N LEU A 50 -3.31 10.31 -17.35
CA LEU A 50 -4.16 10.00 -16.22
C LEU A 50 -3.50 10.37 -14.87
N MET A 51 -2.23 10.01 -14.70
CA MET A 51 -1.48 10.36 -13.49
C MET A 51 -1.28 11.86 -13.36
N ASN A 52 -1.00 12.57 -14.44
CA ASN A 52 -0.88 14.03 -14.43
C ASN A 52 -2.21 14.71 -14.05
N GLU A 53 -3.33 14.22 -14.56
CA GLU A 53 -4.65 14.72 -14.13
C GLU A 53 -4.85 14.56 -12.62
N PHE A 54 -4.45 13.44 -12.06
CA PHE A 54 -4.53 13.18 -10.63
C PHE A 54 -3.59 14.06 -9.82
N LEU A 55 -2.29 14.10 -10.19
CA LEU A 55 -1.24 14.81 -9.45
C LEU A 55 -1.49 16.32 -9.41
N MET A 56 -1.90 16.90 -10.54
CA MET A 56 -2.21 18.33 -10.62
C MET A 56 -3.32 18.75 -9.64
N LYS A 57 -4.29 17.87 -9.37
CA LYS A 57 -5.34 18.11 -8.36
C LYS A 57 -4.84 18.06 -6.92
N ARG A 58 -3.63 17.57 -6.68
CA ARG A 58 -2.95 17.51 -5.38
C ARG A 58 -1.94 18.64 -5.16
N ALA A 59 -1.68 19.41 -6.20
CA ALA A 59 -0.74 20.52 -6.16
C ALA A 59 -1.23 21.65 -5.25
N ILE A 60 -0.27 22.38 -4.71
CA ILE A 60 -0.54 23.70 -4.10
C ILE A 60 -1.03 24.64 -5.21
N PRO A 61 -2.01 25.53 -4.94
CA PRO A 61 -2.48 26.50 -5.93
C PRO A 61 -1.33 27.24 -6.62
N SER A 62 -1.39 27.34 -7.93
CA SER A 62 -0.37 27.91 -8.84
C SER A 62 0.90 27.08 -9.02
N LYS A 63 0.93 25.82 -8.50
CA LYS A 63 2.04 24.88 -8.65
C LYS A 63 1.64 23.58 -9.35
N GLU A 64 0.53 23.59 -10.06
CA GLU A 64 -0.02 22.41 -10.74
C GLU A 64 0.96 21.82 -11.76
N ASN A 65 1.65 22.69 -12.50
CA ASN A 65 2.62 22.25 -13.51
C ASN A 65 3.89 21.63 -12.91
N ASP A 66 4.25 22.00 -11.68
CA ASP A 66 5.42 21.45 -10.99
C ASP A 66 5.21 19.98 -10.59
N MET A 67 3.96 19.51 -10.60
CA MET A 67 3.59 18.13 -10.29
C MET A 67 3.56 17.21 -11.52
N ARG A 68 3.76 17.76 -12.71
CA ARG A 68 3.72 16.94 -13.93
C ARG A 68 4.91 16.00 -14.02
N ILE A 69 4.61 14.80 -14.46
CA ILE A 69 5.59 13.77 -14.75
C ILE A 69 5.63 13.44 -16.22
N THR A 70 6.74 12.87 -16.65
CA THR A 70 7.00 12.39 -18.00
C THR A 70 6.84 10.86 -18.08
N GLU A 71 6.84 10.34 -19.32
CA GLU A 71 6.82 8.90 -19.55
C GLU A 71 8.00 8.14 -18.90
N SER A 72 9.18 8.77 -18.88
CA SER A 72 10.38 8.18 -18.28
C SER A 72 10.28 8.07 -16.76
N GLU A 73 9.56 8.97 -16.12
CA GLU A 73 9.38 9.00 -14.67
C GLU A 73 8.28 8.04 -14.18
N LEU A 74 7.28 7.76 -15.01
CA LEU A 74 6.20 6.86 -14.64
C LEU A 74 6.69 5.39 -14.66
N THR A 75 6.89 4.86 -13.48
CA THR A 75 7.30 3.48 -13.22
C THR A 75 6.37 2.85 -12.18
N ILE A 76 6.47 1.53 -11.99
CA ILE A 76 5.75 0.86 -10.91
C ILE A 76 6.18 1.41 -9.54
N ASP A 77 7.46 1.70 -9.35
CA ASP A 77 7.97 2.25 -8.10
C ASP A 77 7.42 3.66 -7.85
N PHE A 78 7.33 4.50 -8.88
CA PHE A 78 6.67 5.81 -8.79
C PHE A 78 5.21 5.67 -8.34
N ILE A 79 4.44 4.75 -8.96
CA ILE A 79 3.05 4.50 -8.58
C ILE A 79 2.95 4.01 -7.13
N LEU A 80 3.82 3.10 -6.71
CA LEU A 80 3.84 2.60 -5.33
C LEU A 80 4.14 3.71 -4.31
N ASP A 81 5.01 4.64 -4.66
CA ASP A 81 5.35 5.77 -3.79
C ASP A 81 4.21 6.79 -3.71
N GLU A 82 3.54 7.08 -4.83
CA GLU A 82 2.34 7.93 -4.82
C GLU A 82 1.17 7.28 -4.05
N ARG A 83 0.97 5.97 -4.21
CA ARG A 83 0.02 5.21 -3.39
C ARG A 83 0.34 5.33 -1.90
N ALA A 84 1.62 5.24 -1.52
CA ALA A 84 2.04 5.39 -0.13
C ALA A 84 1.73 6.78 0.44
N ARG A 85 1.89 7.83 -0.37
CA ARG A 85 1.57 9.22 0.01
C ARG A 85 0.08 9.48 0.12
N GLU A 86 -0.68 9.11 -0.91
CA GLU A 86 -2.11 9.40 -1.01
C GLU A 86 -2.96 8.52 -0.08
N LEU A 87 -2.61 7.23 0.05
CA LEU A 87 -3.39 6.24 0.79
C LEU A 87 -2.76 5.91 2.15
N CYS A 88 -1.98 6.87 2.68
CA CYS A 88 -1.31 6.72 3.98
C CYS A 88 -2.32 6.47 5.11
N GLY A 89 -2.13 5.37 5.84
CA GLY A 89 -3.00 4.98 6.96
C GLY A 89 -4.25 4.17 6.56
N GLU A 90 -4.46 3.90 5.27
CA GLU A 90 -5.58 3.08 4.77
C GLU A 90 -5.27 1.57 4.76
N GLN A 91 -4.15 1.17 5.36
CA GLN A 91 -3.74 -0.23 5.61
C GLN A 91 -3.51 -1.08 4.35
N ILE A 92 -3.38 -0.48 3.16
CA ILE A 92 -3.22 -1.19 1.90
C ILE A 92 -1.75 -1.42 1.50
N ARG A 93 -0.79 -0.73 2.13
CA ARG A 93 0.63 -0.76 1.77
C ARG A 93 1.21 -2.18 1.74
N TRP A 94 0.87 -3.02 2.70
CA TRP A 94 1.30 -4.42 2.73
C TRP A 94 0.89 -5.19 1.47
N PHE A 95 -0.35 -5.02 1.05
CA PHE A 95 -0.88 -5.69 -0.14
C PHE A 95 -0.21 -5.20 -1.41
N ASP A 96 0.03 -3.89 -1.52
CA ASP A 96 0.73 -3.29 -2.66
C ASP A 96 2.14 -3.84 -2.81
N LEU A 97 2.94 -3.82 -1.76
CA LEU A 97 4.32 -4.30 -1.79
C LEU A 97 4.41 -5.81 -2.00
N LYS A 98 3.45 -6.56 -1.46
CA LYS A 98 3.40 -8.01 -1.63
C LYS A 98 3.03 -8.42 -3.06
N ARG A 99 1.95 -7.85 -3.63
CA ARG A 99 1.49 -8.20 -4.99
C ARG A 99 2.51 -7.82 -6.06
N THR A 100 3.26 -6.74 -5.87
CA THR A 100 4.32 -6.28 -6.77
C THR A 100 5.68 -6.93 -6.49
N LYS A 101 5.77 -7.82 -5.47
CA LYS A 101 7.00 -8.48 -5.02
C LYS A 101 8.10 -7.52 -4.55
N LYS A 102 7.73 -6.31 -4.14
CA LYS A 102 8.63 -5.26 -3.67
C LYS A 102 8.76 -5.20 -2.14
N LEU A 103 8.10 -6.08 -1.40
CA LEU A 103 8.07 -6.01 0.07
C LEU A 103 9.47 -6.00 0.69
N VAL A 104 10.30 -6.98 0.34
CA VAL A 104 11.63 -7.13 0.95
C VAL A 104 12.54 -5.96 0.58
N GLU A 105 12.54 -5.57 -0.69
CA GLU A 105 13.31 -4.43 -1.19
C GLU A 105 12.93 -3.13 -0.46
N TYR A 106 11.64 -2.79 -0.41
CA TYR A 106 11.15 -1.56 0.21
C TYR A 106 11.35 -1.53 1.73
N VAL A 107 11.20 -2.66 2.40
CA VAL A 107 11.48 -2.73 3.85
C VAL A 107 12.95 -2.49 4.12
N LYS A 108 13.85 -3.08 3.33
CA LYS A 108 15.30 -2.85 3.47
C LYS A 108 15.70 -1.40 3.23
N LEU A 109 15.03 -0.71 2.29
CA LEU A 109 15.32 0.67 1.95
C LEU A 109 14.72 1.69 2.94
N HIS A 110 13.51 1.44 3.42
CA HIS A 110 12.72 2.48 4.07
C HIS A 110 12.33 2.20 5.52
N ASN A 111 12.56 0.98 6.03
CA ASN A 111 12.20 0.63 7.41
C ASN A 111 13.45 0.32 8.24
N MET A 112 13.91 1.31 8.99
CA MET A 112 15.13 1.19 9.80
C MET A 112 15.05 0.09 10.87
N ASP A 113 13.86 -0.21 11.37
CA ASP A 113 13.66 -1.18 12.45
C ASP A 113 13.59 -2.62 11.92
N ALA A 114 13.07 -2.81 10.70
CA ALA A 114 12.83 -4.13 10.14
C ALA A 114 13.84 -4.57 9.07
N LYS A 115 14.67 -3.65 8.55
CA LYS A 115 15.56 -3.90 7.40
C LYS A 115 16.51 -5.08 7.58
N ASP A 116 17.00 -5.29 8.80
CA ASP A 116 17.99 -6.33 9.10
C ASP A 116 17.32 -7.70 9.36
N ASN A 117 16.01 -7.70 9.63
CA ASN A 117 15.26 -8.90 9.97
C ASN A 117 14.37 -9.42 8.82
N ILE A 118 14.07 -8.59 7.81
CA ILE A 118 13.24 -9.00 6.68
C ILE A 118 13.94 -10.02 5.80
N GLN A 119 13.24 -11.09 5.45
CA GLN A 119 13.70 -12.18 4.59
C GLN A 119 12.66 -12.48 3.51
N GLU A 120 13.04 -13.20 2.45
CA GLU A 120 12.15 -13.54 1.35
C GLU A 120 10.92 -14.34 1.78
N TYR A 121 11.05 -15.21 2.79
CA TYR A 121 9.91 -15.98 3.28
C TYR A 121 8.81 -15.11 3.92
N HIS A 122 9.12 -13.87 4.33
CA HIS A 122 8.11 -12.93 4.84
C HIS A 122 7.13 -12.43 3.76
N MET A 123 7.36 -12.77 2.51
CA MET A 123 6.34 -12.64 1.44
C MET A 123 5.08 -13.45 1.74
N LEU A 124 5.19 -14.49 2.54
CA LEU A 124 4.07 -15.22 3.13
C LEU A 124 3.97 -14.88 4.62
N ARG A 125 2.77 -14.89 5.16
CA ARG A 125 2.56 -14.78 6.61
C ARG A 125 2.55 -16.16 7.23
N PRO A 126 2.93 -16.29 8.51
CA PRO A 126 2.74 -17.56 9.21
C PRO A 126 1.25 -17.91 9.27
N ILE A 127 0.94 -19.19 9.11
CA ILE A 127 -0.40 -19.69 9.32
C ILE A 127 -0.63 -19.74 10.84
N PRO A 128 -1.71 -19.16 11.37
CA PRO A 128 -1.99 -19.20 12.81
C PRO A 128 -2.04 -20.64 13.34
N GLN A 129 -1.47 -20.87 14.51
CA GLN A 129 -1.37 -22.22 15.07
C GLN A 129 -2.73 -22.90 15.26
N ASN A 130 -3.74 -22.14 15.67
CA ASN A 130 -5.11 -22.65 15.79
C ASN A 130 -5.69 -23.19 14.46
N GLN A 131 -5.26 -22.66 13.32
CA GLN A 131 -5.66 -23.17 12.01
C GLN A 131 -4.92 -24.48 11.68
N LEU A 132 -3.63 -24.56 11.98
CA LEU A 132 -2.85 -25.79 11.81
C LEU A 132 -3.39 -26.92 12.70
N ASP A 133 -3.85 -26.58 13.90
CA ASP A 133 -4.39 -27.57 14.84
C ASP A 133 -5.80 -28.05 14.47
N ALA A 134 -6.58 -27.22 13.78
CA ALA A 134 -7.96 -27.49 13.42
C ALA A 134 -8.12 -28.43 12.22
N VAL A 135 -7.11 -28.53 11.35
CA VAL A 135 -7.20 -29.40 10.16
C VAL A 135 -6.97 -30.87 10.50
N THR A 136 -7.67 -31.75 9.80
CA THR A 136 -7.53 -33.21 10.00
C THR A 136 -6.36 -33.81 9.23
N ASN A 137 -5.98 -33.19 8.09
CA ASN A 137 -4.89 -33.63 7.23
C ASN A 137 -3.57 -32.86 7.52
N LYS A 138 -3.11 -32.93 8.74
CA LYS A 138 -1.95 -32.17 9.27
C LYS A 138 -0.65 -32.40 8.47
N ASP A 139 -0.49 -33.55 7.88
CA ASP A 139 0.71 -33.90 7.10
C ASP A 139 0.73 -33.19 5.74
N GLU A 140 -0.43 -32.84 5.20
CA GLU A 140 -0.57 -32.12 3.93
C GLU A 140 -0.65 -30.59 4.12
N PHE A 141 -1.13 -30.14 5.27
CA PHE A 141 -1.29 -28.73 5.61
C PHE A 141 -0.23 -28.29 6.63
N THR A 142 0.92 -27.93 6.12
CA THR A 142 2.08 -27.51 6.93
C THR A 142 2.25 -26.01 6.97
N GLN A 143 3.03 -25.53 7.92
CA GLN A 143 3.41 -24.11 8.05
C GLN A 143 4.15 -23.63 6.79
N ASN A 144 3.98 -22.36 6.47
CA ASN A 144 4.73 -21.70 5.39
C ASN A 144 6.25 -21.80 5.63
N PRO A 145 7.04 -21.95 4.55
CA PRO A 145 8.50 -22.03 4.66
C PRO A 145 9.10 -20.84 5.42
N GLY A 146 10.12 -21.11 6.22
CA GLY A 146 10.82 -20.08 7.01
C GLY A 146 10.22 -19.82 8.38
N TYR A 147 9.03 -20.33 8.69
CA TYR A 147 8.42 -20.26 10.01
C TYR A 147 8.55 -21.63 10.71
N THR A 148 9.16 -21.62 11.87
CA THR A 148 9.25 -22.81 12.73
C THR A 148 7.92 -23.11 13.39
N LYS A 149 7.65 -24.41 13.62
CA LYS A 149 6.52 -24.85 14.45
C LYS A 149 6.69 -24.42 15.90
#